data_a3b43c2763c1edd667db744408dcae8b
#
_entry.id   a3b43c2763c1edd667db744408dcae8b
#
_cell.length_a   1.000
_cell.length_b   1.000
_cell.length_c   1.000
_cell.angle_alpha   90.00
_cell.angle_beta   90.00
_cell.angle_gamma   90.00
#
_symmetry.space_group_name_H-M   'P 1'
#
loop_
_entity.id
_entity.type
_entity.pdbx_description
1 polymer ?
#
loop_
_entity_poly.entity_id
_entity_poly.type
_entity_poly.pdbx_seq_one_letter_code
_entity_poly.pdbx_strand_id
1 'polypeptide(L)'
;MAALDLVNVQKSFGPNRILRDITISLPHGEFLVLVGPSGCGKSTLMNIIAGLEEPSGGELRLDGRDLAPLAPADRNISMVFQSYALYPTMTVAKNIEFPLAMRKVEKSKRAERVKSVAKLLQIEHLLDRKPRQLSGGQRQRVAIGRALAREPQLYLFDEPLSNLDAQLRLDMRTEIKKLHQRLGATIVYVTHDQIEAMTLATRIAVMKGGVLQQLGTPYEVYNRPANTFVAGFMGSPRMNLIKARLVRAAHGPSLEIGAPEHPALLAAIPASSAALAGYVGSEVIAGIRAEAIRIARAGMAPGSTEREFVARVEVTEPTGADTLVVLELGGNELTARLEPDVQIRAGEEARFLVDLSKLVCFDTGTEQLIA
;
A
#
# COMPACT_ATOMS: atom_id res chain seq x y z
N MET A 1 -11.09 -20.15 9.73
CA MET A 1 -10.42 -20.66 8.52
C MET A 1 -10.16 -19.46 7.63
N ALA A 2 -9.04 -19.43 6.91
CA ALA A 2 -8.74 -18.35 5.98
C ALA A 2 -9.59 -18.51 4.71
N ALA A 3 -10.03 -17.37 4.12
CA ALA A 3 -10.73 -17.38 2.84
C ALA A 3 -9.78 -17.78 1.70
N LEU A 4 -8.54 -17.21 1.70
CA LEU A 4 -7.53 -17.50 0.69
C LEU A 4 -6.20 -17.85 1.37
N ASP A 5 -5.67 -19.03 1.07
CA ASP A 5 -4.34 -19.44 1.50
C ASP A 5 -3.44 -19.67 0.28
N LEU A 6 -2.32 -18.98 0.27
CA LEU A 6 -1.19 -19.16 -0.66
C LEU A 6 -0.03 -19.69 0.17
N VAL A 7 0.50 -20.86 -0.17
CA VAL A 7 1.61 -21.48 0.57
C VAL A 7 2.77 -21.75 -0.38
N ASN A 8 3.88 -21.02 -0.19
CA ASN A 8 5.10 -21.13 -0.97
C ASN A 8 4.87 -21.08 -2.49
N VAL A 9 3.96 -20.21 -2.95
CA VAL A 9 3.62 -20.08 -4.36
C VAL A 9 4.81 -19.59 -5.16
N GLN A 10 5.16 -20.30 -6.21
CA GLN A 10 6.28 -20.04 -7.10
C GLN A 10 5.81 -19.93 -8.54
N LYS A 11 6.49 -19.09 -9.32
CA LYS A 11 6.29 -19.00 -10.77
C LYS A 11 7.60 -18.69 -11.49
N SER A 12 7.87 -19.49 -12.52
CA SER A 12 8.97 -19.27 -13.44
C SER A 12 8.46 -19.26 -14.88
N PHE A 13 9.02 -18.40 -15.73
CA PHE A 13 8.86 -18.42 -17.18
C PHE A 13 10.23 -18.73 -17.79
N GLY A 14 10.44 -19.96 -18.21
CA GLY A 14 11.76 -20.43 -18.59
C GLY A 14 12.76 -20.25 -17.44
N PRO A 15 13.92 -19.59 -17.66
CA PRO A 15 14.91 -19.37 -16.62
C PRO A 15 14.54 -18.25 -15.63
N ASN A 16 13.54 -17.43 -15.94
CA ASN A 16 13.18 -16.25 -15.14
C ASN A 16 12.21 -16.60 -14.01
N ARG A 17 12.67 -16.56 -12.77
CA ARG A 17 11.87 -16.79 -11.57
C ARG A 17 11.15 -15.49 -11.18
N ILE A 18 9.83 -15.43 -11.42
CA ILE A 18 8.99 -14.24 -11.20
C ILE A 18 8.41 -14.21 -9.80
N LEU A 19 7.97 -15.35 -9.25
CA LEU A 19 7.50 -15.45 -7.86
C LEU A 19 8.36 -16.47 -7.11
N ARG A 20 8.69 -16.12 -5.86
CA ARG A 20 9.60 -16.87 -5.00
C ARG A 20 8.97 -17.07 -3.64
N ASP A 21 8.38 -18.27 -3.42
CA ASP A 21 7.88 -18.72 -2.13
C ASP A 21 6.89 -17.73 -1.47
N ILE A 22 5.91 -17.24 -2.23
CA ILE A 22 4.89 -16.33 -1.70
C ILE A 22 3.94 -17.09 -0.77
N THR A 23 3.90 -16.68 0.49
CA THR A 23 2.99 -17.23 1.49
C THR A 23 2.12 -16.12 2.06
N ILE A 24 0.80 -16.23 1.88
CA ILE A 24 -0.21 -15.27 2.34
C ILE A 24 -1.42 -16.06 2.83
N SER A 25 -1.87 -15.77 4.05
CA SER A 25 -3.16 -16.26 4.56
C SER A 25 -4.08 -15.07 4.78
N LEU A 26 -5.22 -15.07 4.08
CA LEU A 26 -6.17 -13.97 4.06
C LEU A 26 -7.51 -14.45 4.67
N PRO A 27 -7.93 -13.91 5.82
CA PRO A 27 -9.24 -14.19 6.41
C PRO A 27 -10.41 -13.72 5.54
N HIS A 28 -11.61 -14.23 5.84
CA HIS A 28 -12.85 -13.75 5.22
C HIS A 28 -13.08 -12.27 5.49
N GLY A 29 -13.60 -11.56 4.50
CA GLY A 29 -13.95 -10.15 4.60
C GLY A 29 -12.78 -9.18 4.59
N GLU A 30 -11.55 -9.67 4.46
CA GLU A 30 -10.37 -8.82 4.37
C GLU A 30 -10.17 -8.24 2.97
N PHE A 31 -9.60 -7.04 2.94
CA PHE A 31 -9.20 -6.34 1.73
C PHE A 31 -7.67 -6.35 1.62
N LEU A 32 -7.13 -7.31 0.88
CA LEU A 32 -5.70 -7.41 0.64
C LEU A 32 -5.29 -6.53 -0.53
N VAL A 33 -4.34 -5.62 -0.31
CA VAL A 33 -3.73 -4.84 -1.39
C VAL A 33 -2.30 -5.32 -1.65
N LEU A 34 -2.02 -5.70 -2.89
CA LEU A 34 -0.68 -6.04 -3.38
C LEU A 34 -0.01 -4.79 -3.93
N VAL A 35 1.10 -4.36 -3.36
CA VAL A 35 1.88 -3.20 -3.80
C VAL A 35 3.34 -3.58 -4.04
N GLY A 36 4.02 -2.78 -4.85
CA GLY A 36 5.45 -2.95 -5.15
C GLY A 36 5.81 -2.34 -6.49
N PRO A 37 7.09 -2.26 -6.84
CA PRO A 37 7.58 -1.75 -8.12
C PRO A 37 6.99 -2.50 -9.31
N SER A 38 7.03 -1.88 -10.49
CA SER A 38 6.67 -2.56 -11.73
C SER A 38 7.51 -3.82 -11.93
N GLY A 39 6.88 -4.90 -12.41
CA GLY A 39 7.57 -6.17 -12.65
C GLY A 39 7.86 -7.02 -11.40
N CYS A 40 7.42 -6.64 -10.20
CA CYS A 40 7.68 -7.45 -8.98
C CYS A 40 6.76 -8.69 -8.83
N GLY A 41 5.89 -8.98 -9.79
CA GLY A 41 5.08 -10.22 -9.80
C GLY A 41 3.62 -10.08 -9.37
N LYS A 42 3.09 -8.87 -9.04
CA LYS A 42 1.71 -8.66 -8.56
C LYS A 42 0.65 -9.23 -9.50
N SER A 43 0.66 -8.82 -10.77
CA SER A 43 -0.30 -9.30 -11.77
C SER A 43 -0.13 -10.79 -12.07
N THR A 44 1.11 -11.32 -12.00
CA THR A 44 1.36 -12.75 -12.14
C THR A 44 0.71 -13.53 -10.98
N LEU A 45 0.87 -13.07 -9.73
CA LEU A 45 0.24 -13.68 -8.57
C LEU A 45 -1.28 -13.64 -8.68
N MET A 46 -1.83 -12.51 -9.10
CA MET A 46 -3.28 -12.35 -9.34
C MET A 46 -3.79 -13.31 -10.43
N ASN A 47 -3.07 -13.44 -11.55
CA ASN A 47 -3.44 -14.35 -12.63
C ASN A 47 -3.41 -15.82 -12.17
N ILE A 48 -2.45 -16.18 -11.31
CA ILE A 48 -2.40 -17.51 -10.71
C ILE A 48 -3.63 -17.76 -9.82
N ILE A 49 -4.02 -16.80 -8.99
CA ILE A 49 -5.23 -16.89 -8.15
C ILE A 49 -6.48 -17.03 -9.04
N ALA A 50 -6.57 -16.24 -10.11
CA ALA A 50 -7.66 -16.30 -11.07
C ALA A 50 -7.72 -17.62 -11.90
N GLY A 51 -6.60 -18.36 -11.98
CA GLY A 51 -6.46 -19.54 -12.82
C GLY A 51 -6.14 -19.24 -14.28
N LEU A 52 -5.75 -18.02 -14.59
CA LEU A 52 -5.30 -17.59 -15.92
C LEU A 52 -3.83 -17.97 -16.18
N GLU A 53 -3.12 -18.32 -15.12
CA GLU A 53 -1.73 -18.75 -15.14
C GLU A 53 -1.55 -19.90 -14.12
N GLU A 54 -0.75 -20.91 -14.45
CA GLU A 54 -0.44 -22.02 -13.55
C GLU A 54 0.77 -21.70 -12.68
N PRO A 55 0.75 -21.99 -11.37
CA PRO A 55 1.95 -21.88 -10.54
C PRO A 55 2.99 -22.91 -10.97
N SER A 56 4.27 -22.62 -10.76
CA SER A 56 5.34 -23.60 -10.95
C SER A 56 5.55 -24.47 -9.70
N GLY A 57 4.98 -24.08 -8.57
CA GLY A 57 5.02 -24.80 -7.29
C GLY A 57 4.23 -24.07 -6.21
N GLY A 58 4.06 -24.73 -5.07
CA GLY A 58 3.28 -24.23 -3.95
C GLY A 58 1.79 -24.64 -4.04
N GLU A 59 1.02 -24.17 -3.07
CA GLU A 59 -0.39 -24.50 -2.93
C GLU A 59 -1.27 -23.25 -2.92
N LEU A 60 -2.46 -23.34 -3.50
CA LEU A 60 -3.48 -22.30 -3.47
C LEU A 60 -4.80 -22.91 -3.00
N ARG A 61 -5.37 -22.36 -1.94
CA ARG A 61 -6.65 -22.83 -1.41
C ARG A 61 -7.62 -21.67 -1.22
N LEU A 62 -8.87 -21.87 -1.57
CA LEU A 62 -9.99 -20.95 -1.29
C LEU A 62 -11.01 -21.69 -0.44
N ASP A 63 -11.27 -21.20 0.76
CA ASP A 63 -12.10 -21.89 1.78
C ASP A 63 -11.69 -23.36 2.02
N GLY A 64 -10.39 -23.61 2.02
CA GLY A 64 -9.82 -24.94 2.19
C GLY A 64 -9.84 -25.81 0.93
N ARG A 65 -10.50 -25.39 -0.15
CA ARG A 65 -10.55 -26.09 -1.42
C ARG A 65 -9.32 -25.76 -2.27
N ASP A 66 -8.61 -26.76 -2.76
CA ASP A 66 -7.49 -26.57 -3.69
C ASP A 66 -7.98 -25.97 -5.01
N LEU A 67 -7.31 -24.89 -5.43
CA LEU A 67 -7.59 -24.19 -6.69
C LEU A 67 -6.77 -24.70 -7.87
N ALA A 68 -5.67 -25.42 -7.64
CA ALA A 68 -4.74 -25.81 -8.69
C ALA A 68 -5.42 -26.61 -9.83
N PRO A 69 -6.27 -27.64 -9.55
CA PRO A 69 -6.92 -28.42 -10.58
C PRO A 69 -8.11 -27.74 -11.25
N LEU A 70 -8.53 -26.54 -10.76
CA LEU A 70 -9.77 -25.91 -11.19
C LEU A 70 -9.55 -24.94 -12.35
N ALA A 71 -10.35 -25.08 -13.38
CA ALA A 71 -10.44 -24.09 -14.45
C ALA A 71 -10.93 -22.72 -13.89
N PRO A 72 -10.58 -21.57 -14.51
CA PRO A 72 -10.98 -20.25 -14.03
C PRO A 72 -12.49 -20.09 -13.79
N ALA A 73 -13.32 -20.71 -14.63
CA ALA A 73 -14.78 -20.67 -14.51
C ALA A 73 -15.31 -21.33 -13.23
N ASP A 74 -14.58 -22.31 -12.68
CA ASP A 74 -14.99 -23.17 -11.56
C ASP A 74 -14.43 -22.70 -10.21
N ARG A 75 -13.53 -21.70 -10.20
CA ARG A 75 -12.90 -21.17 -8.99
C ARG A 75 -13.81 -20.33 -8.10
N ASN A 76 -15.00 -19.97 -8.56
CA ASN A 76 -15.92 -19.04 -7.90
C ASN A 76 -15.28 -17.69 -7.54
N ILE A 77 -14.46 -17.16 -8.44
CA ILE A 77 -13.74 -15.89 -8.37
C ILE A 77 -14.29 -14.96 -9.45
N SER A 78 -14.36 -13.67 -9.17
CA SER A 78 -14.64 -12.63 -10.19
C SER A 78 -13.49 -11.65 -10.29
N MET A 79 -13.11 -11.29 -11.52
CA MET A 79 -11.99 -10.39 -11.79
C MET A 79 -12.45 -9.13 -12.51
N VAL A 80 -11.95 -7.98 -12.06
CA VAL A 80 -12.07 -6.67 -12.72
C VAL A 80 -10.69 -6.34 -13.28
N PHE A 81 -10.59 -6.23 -14.59
CA PHE A 81 -9.34 -5.95 -15.31
C PHE A 81 -9.07 -4.45 -15.40
N GLN A 82 -7.82 -4.07 -15.53
CA GLN A 82 -7.37 -2.70 -15.75
C GLN A 82 -8.06 -2.01 -16.94
N SER A 83 -8.31 -2.74 -18.03
CA SER A 83 -9.02 -2.25 -19.22
C SER A 83 -10.54 -2.26 -19.09
N TYR A 84 -11.07 -2.61 -17.90
CA TYR A 84 -12.50 -2.87 -17.64
C TYR A 84 -13.08 -4.08 -18.41
N ALA A 85 -12.53 -4.45 -19.55
CA ALA A 85 -12.89 -5.57 -20.44
C ALA A 85 -14.41 -5.71 -20.66
N LEU A 86 -15.11 -4.58 -20.83
CA LEU A 86 -16.55 -4.56 -21.13
C LEU A 86 -16.81 -5.04 -22.55
N TYR A 87 -17.92 -5.75 -22.75
CA TYR A 87 -18.38 -6.16 -24.08
C TYR A 87 -18.93 -4.93 -24.82
N PRO A 88 -18.26 -4.43 -25.88
CA PRO A 88 -18.55 -3.13 -26.46
C PRO A 88 -19.89 -3.07 -27.20
N THR A 89 -20.38 -4.22 -27.70
CA THR A 89 -21.64 -4.34 -28.41
C THR A 89 -22.87 -4.48 -27.51
N MET A 90 -22.64 -4.85 -26.22
CA MET A 90 -23.69 -5.05 -25.22
C MET A 90 -24.01 -3.77 -24.47
N THR A 91 -25.27 -3.61 -24.04
CA THR A 91 -25.66 -2.55 -23.09
C THR A 91 -25.07 -2.79 -21.71
N VAL A 92 -25.16 -1.80 -20.82
CA VAL A 92 -24.77 -1.93 -19.39
C VAL A 92 -25.53 -3.09 -18.75
N ALA A 93 -26.85 -3.16 -18.91
CA ALA A 93 -27.65 -4.26 -18.38
C ALA A 93 -27.15 -5.61 -18.85
N LYS A 94 -26.87 -5.76 -20.15
CA LYS A 94 -26.37 -7.02 -20.72
C LYS A 94 -24.95 -7.36 -20.26
N ASN A 95 -24.07 -6.37 -20.06
CA ASN A 95 -22.74 -6.59 -19.48
C ASN A 95 -22.82 -7.17 -18.08
N ILE A 96 -23.71 -6.63 -17.22
CA ILE A 96 -23.93 -7.10 -15.86
C ILE A 96 -24.61 -8.47 -15.84
N GLU A 97 -25.57 -8.69 -16.75
CA GLU A 97 -26.33 -9.95 -16.87
C GLU A 97 -25.47 -11.13 -17.38
N PHE A 98 -24.49 -10.85 -18.24
CA PHE A 98 -23.76 -11.85 -19.00
C PHE A 98 -23.20 -13.02 -18.18
N PRO A 99 -22.51 -12.81 -17.02
CA PRO A 99 -21.99 -13.90 -16.21
C PRO A 99 -23.08 -14.84 -15.67
N LEU A 100 -24.27 -14.30 -15.39
CA LEU A 100 -25.42 -15.07 -14.92
C LEU A 100 -26.05 -15.89 -16.06
N ALA A 101 -26.11 -15.31 -17.26
CA ALA A 101 -26.60 -15.98 -18.45
C ALA A 101 -25.74 -17.20 -18.80
N MET A 102 -24.39 -17.07 -18.71
CA MET A 102 -23.46 -18.18 -18.93
C MET A 102 -23.62 -19.32 -17.93
N ARG A 103 -24.04 -19.01 -16.71
CA ARG A 103 -24.38 -19.99 -15.66
C ARG A 103 -25.82 -20.51 -15.74
N LYS A 104 -26.55 -20.17 -16.81
CA LYS A 104 -27.94 -20.60 -17.05
C LYS A 104 -28.91 -20.23 -15.92
N VAL A 105 -28.62 -19.11 -15.19
CA VAL A 105 -29.55 -18.57 -14.18
C VAL A 105 -30.85 -18.17 -14.88
N GLU A 106 -31.98 -18.38 -14.24
CA GLU A 106 -33.32 -18.03 -14.72
C GLU A 106 -33.43 -16.54 -15.07
N LYS A 107 -34.13 -16.22 -16.18
CA LYS A 107 -34.21 -14.84 -16.72
C LYS A 107 -34.79 -13.83 -15.74
N SER A 108 -35.79 -14.22 -14.96
CA SER A 108 -36.43 -13.40 -13.92
C SER A 108 -35.40 -12.99 -12.84
N LYS A 109 -34.65 -13.98 -12.30
CA LYS A 109 -33.60 -13.79 -11.29
C LYS A 109 -32.43 -12.95 -11.82
N ARG A 110 -32.08 -13.10 -13.11
CA ARG A 110 -31.06 -12.27 -13.76
C ARG A 110 -31.46 -10.80 -13.80
N ALA A 111 -32.73 -10.52 -14.21
CA ALA A 111 -33.24 -9.16 -14.28
C ALA A 111 -33.31 -8.50 -12.90
N GLU A 112 -33.75 -9.21 -11.89
CA GLU A 112 -33.76 -8.75 -10.49
C GLU A 112 -32.34 -8.44 -9.99
N ARG A 113 -31.38 -9.36 -10.26
CA ARG A 113 -29.99 -9.17 -9.87
C ARG A 113 -29.32 -7.97 -10.56
N VAL A 114 -29.57 -7.78 -11.86
CA VAL A 114 -29.08 -6.61 -12.62
C VAL A 114 -29.60 -5.32 -11.99
N LYS A 115 -30.90 -5.26 -11.67
CA LYS A 115 -31.54 -4.09 -11.03
C LYS A 115 -30.94 -3.80 -9.66
N SER A 116 -30.78 -4.83 -8.82
CA SER A 116 -30.17 -4.72 -7.49
C SER A 116 -28.73 -4.18 -7.55
N VAL A 117 -27.89 -4.75 -8.43
CA VAL A 117 -26.51 -4.33 -8.63
C VAL A 117 -26.43 -2.92 -9.20
N ALA A 118 -27.28 -2.57 -10.18
CA ALA A 118 -27.34 -1.23 -10.75
C ALA A 118 -27.69 -0.17 -9.70
N LYS A 119 -28.66 -0.47 -8.84
CA LYS A 119 -29.05 0.39 -7.70
C LYS A 119 -27.89 0.56 -6.70
N LEU A 120 -27.20 -0.55 -6.34
CA LEU A 120 -26.07 -0.52 -5.42
C LEU A 120 -24.95 0.42 -5.91
N LEU A 121 -24.69 0.42 -7.24
CA LEU A 121 -23.64 1.20 -7.90
C LEU A 121 -24.14 2.55 -8.46
N GLN A 122 -25.43 2.90 -8.28
CA GLN A 122 -26.03 4.14 -8.77
C GLN A 122 -25.93 4.33 -10.30
N ILE A 123 -26.08 3.26 -11.06
CA ILE A 123 -26.00 3.24 -12.53
C ILE A 123 -27.30 2.81 -13.21
N GLU A 124 -28.45 2.86 -12.51
CA GLU A 124 -29.76 2.46 -13.05
C GLU A 124 -30.11 3.23 -14.33
N HIS A 125 -29.81 4.53 -14.37
CA HIS A 125 -30.05 5.42 -15.51
C HIS A 125 -29.15 5.15 -16.73
N LEU A 126 -28.17 4.24 -16.59
CA LEU A 126 -27.22 3.88 -17.64
C LEU A 126 -27.52 2.50 -18.27
N LEU A 127 -28.48 1.74 -17.76
CA LEU A 127 -28.70 0.33 -18.13
C LEU A 127 -28.84 0.07 -19.62
N ASP A 128 -29.44 1.00 -20.38
CA ASP A 128 -29.64 0.88 -21.81
C ASP A 128 -28.47 1.41 -22.66
N ARG A 129 -27.50 2.07 -22.04
CA ARG A 129 -26.33 2.62 -22.75
C ARG A 129 -25.31 1.53 -23.08
N LYS A 130 -24.50 1.79 -24.10
CA LYS A 130 -23.33 0.97 -24.46
C LYS A 130 -22.05 1.57 -23.89
N PRO A 131 -20.97 0.79 -23.71
CA PRO A 131 -19.70 1.25 -23.12
C PRO A 131 -19.12 2.51 -23.76
N ARG A 132 -19.27 2.70 -25.07
CA ARG A 132 -18.80 3.92 -25.80
C ARG A 132 -19.49 5.21 -25.37
N GLN A 133 -20.64 5.12 -24.72
CA GLN A 133 -21.47 6.25 -24.26
C GLN A 133 -21.22 6.59 -22.78
N LEU A 134 -20.24 5.95 -22.14
CA LEU A 134 -19.96 6.05 -20.72
C LEU A 134 -18.64 6.76 -20.47
N SER A 135 -18.56 7.54 -19.38
CA SER A 135 -17.30 8.06 -18.84
C SER A 135 -16.41 6.93 -18.28
N GLY A 136 -15.14 7.21 -17.97
CA GLY A 136 -14.22 6.25 -17.38
C GLY A 136 -14.76 5.63 -16.09
N GLY A 137 -15.21 6.46 -15.13
CA GLY A 137 -15.79 5.98 -13.87
C GLY A 137 -17.10 5.21 -14.05
N GLN A 138 -17.94 5.60 -15.03
CA GLN A 138 -19.14 4.84 -15.35
C GLN A 138 -18.79 3.45 -15.91
N ARG A 139 -17.80 3.35 -16.83
CA ARG A 139 -17.32 2.04 -17.31
C ARG A 139 -16.79 1.18 -16.18
N GLN A 140 -16.05 1.77 -15.23
CA GLN A 140 -15.55 1.06 -14.06
C GLN A 140 -16.69 0.54 -13.19
N ARG A 141 -17.70 1.36 -12.85
CA ARG A 141 -18.88 0.90 -12.09
C ARG A 141 -19.57 -0.27 -12.78
N VAL A 142 -19.66 -0.24 -14.11
CA VAL A 142 -20.23 -1.37 -14.89
C VAL A 142 -19.36 -2.62 -14.77
N ALA A 143 -18.04 -2.50 -14.84
CA ALA A 143 -17.12 -3.63 -14.68
C ALA A 143 -17.21 -4.24 -13.27
N ILE A 144 -17.28 -3.40 -12.24
CA ILE A 144 -17.53 -3.83 -10.85
C ILE A 144 -18.91 -4.51 -10.77
N GLY A 145 -19.95 -3.92 -11.37
CA GLY A 145 -21.29 -4.49 -11.41
C GLY A 145 -21.35 -5.88 -12.04
N ARG A 146 -20.62 -6.09 -13.12
CA ARG A 146 -20.48 -7.41 -13.73
C ARG A 146 -19.82 -8.43 -12.80
N ALA A 147 -18.82 -8.00 -12.02
CA ALA A 147 -18.17 -8.86 -11.01
C ALA A 147 -19.11 -9.17 -9.85
N LEU A 148 -19.85 -8.18 -9.35
CA LEU A 148 -20.78 -8.32 -8.22
C LEU A 148 -22.01 -9.18 -8.55
N ALA A 149 -22.42 -9.21 -9.82
CA ALA A 149 -23.58 -10.00 -10.24
C ALA A 149 -23.45 -11.49 -9.88
N ARG A 150 -22.23 -12.02 -9.88
CA ARG A 150 -21.93 -13.45 -9.60
C ARG A 150 -21.95 -13.85 -8.13
N GLU A 151 -21.83 -12.90 -7.19
CA GLU A 151 -21.61 -13.18 -5.76
C GLU A 151 -20.48 -14.19 -5.53
N PRO A 152 -19.27 -13.93 -5.96
CA PRO A 152 -18.16 -14.86 -5.81
C PRO A 152 -17.66 -14.87 -4.36
N GLN A 153 -16.87 -15.90 -4.01
CA GLN A 153 -16.17 -15.97 -2.72
C GLN A 153 -14.99 -14.98 -2.64
N LEU A 154 -14.39 -14.67 -3.78
CA LEU A 154 -13.22 -13.77 -3.88
C LEU A 154 -13.34 -12.83 -5.08
N TYR A 155 -13.08 -11.56 -4.84
CA TYR A 155 -12.96 -10.55 -5.89
C TYR A 155 -11.50 -10.21 -6.14
N LEU A 156 -11.11 -10.12 -7.40
CA LEU A 156 -9.78 -9.68 -7.84
C LEU A 156 -9.91 -8.37 -8.62
N PHE A 157 -9.12 -7.37 -8.26
CA PHE A 157 -9.10 -6.07 -8.91
C PHE A 157 -7.67 -5.78 -9.41
N ASP A 158 -7.47 -5.77 -10.73
CA ASP A 158 -6.17 -5.50 -11.35
C ASP A 158 -6.09 -4.04 -11.78
N GLU A 159 -5.44 -3.21 -10.98
CA GLU A 159 -5.25 -1.76 -11.19
C GLU A 159 -6.52 -1.03 -11.70
N PRO A 160 -7.67 -1.20 -11.06
CA PRO A 160 -8.94 -0.76 -11.64
C PRO A 160 -9.07 0.75 -11.76
N LEU A 161 -8.27 1.54 -11.02
CA LEU A 161 -8.33 3.00 -10.98
C LEU A 161 -7.25 3.69 -11.83
N SER A 162 -6.32 2.94 -12.42
CA SER A 162 -5.14 3.49 -13.11
C SER A 162 -5.48 4.40 -14.30
N ASN A 163 -6.60 4.14 -14.99
CA ASN A 163 -7.02 4.86 -16.19
C ASN A 163 -7.97 6.05 -15.89
N LEU A 164 -8.08 6.47 -14.64
CA LEU A 164 -8.94 7.58 -14.22
C LEU A 164 -8.11 8.82 -13.89
N ASP A 165 -8.70 10.01 -14.12
CA ASP A 165 -8.16 11.26 -13.63
C ASP A 165 -8.14 11.32 -12.09
N ALA A 166 -7.38 12.25 -11.52
CA ALA A 166 -7.14 12.32 -10.07
C ALA A 166 -8.42 12.49 -9.25
N GLN A 167 -9.36 13.38 -9.70
CA GLN A 167 -10.61 13.62 -8.97
C GLN A 167 -11.50 12.39 -8.99
N LEU A 168 -11.69 11.81 -10.17
CA LEU A 168 -12.53 10.61 -10.33
C LEU A 168 -11.94 9.40 -9.59
N ARG A 169 -10.60 9.29 -9.53
CA ARG A 169 -9.91 8.24 -8.75
C ARG A 169 -10.21 8.37 -7.26
N LEU A 170 -10.21 9.60 -6.71
CA LEU A 170 -10.55 9.86 -5.31
C LEU A 170 -12.01 9.41 -5.01
N ASP A 171 -12.95 9.80 -5.87
CA ASP A 171 -14.36 9.45 -5.71
C ASP A 171 -14.57 7.93 -5.77
N MET A 172 -13.98 7.28 -6.78
CA MET A 172 -14.10 5.84 -6.96
C MET A 172 -13.42 5.03 -5.85
N ARG A 173 -12.31 5.49 -5.30
CA ARG A 173 -11.68 4.89 -4.11
C ARG A 173 -12.64 4.91 -2.92
N THR A 174 -13.29 6.05 -2.67
CA THR A 174 -14.29 6.19 -1.61
C THR A 174 -15.46 5.22 -1.84
N GLU A 175 -15.96 5.10 -3.07
CA GLU A 175 -17.05 4.18 -3.40
C GLU A 175 -16.66 2.69 -3.23
N ILE A 176 -15.44 2.31 -3.62
CA ILE A 176 -14.93 0.94 -3.39
C ILE A 176 -14.83 0.64 -1.89
N LYS A 177 -14.36 1.61 -1.08
CA LYS A 177 -14.30 1.45 0.39
C LYS A 177 -15.69 1.23 1.00
N LYS A 178 -16.67 2.06 0.63
CA LYS A 178 -18.06 1.91 1.06
C LYS A 178 -18.65 0.57 0.61
N LEU A 179 -18.36 0.16 -0.63
CA LEU A 179 -18.83 -1.11 -1.18
C LEU A 179 -18.29 -2.30 -0.38
N HIS A 180 -16.99 -2.30 -0.09
CA HIS A 180 -16.37 -3.33 0.74
C HIS A 180 -17.02 -3.40 2.13
N GLN A 181 -17.21 -2.25 2.80
CA GLN A 181 -17.87 -2.19 4.13
C GLN A 181 -19.29 -2.75 4.12
N ARG A 182 -20.05 -2.56 3.02
CA ARG A 182 -21.43 -3.07 2.89
C ARG A 182 -21.47 -4.56 2.61
N LEU A 183 -20.53 -5.08 1.82
CA LEU A 183 -20.55 -6.46 1.35
C LEU A 183 -19.82 -7.41 2.31
N GLY A 184 -18.83 -6.92 3.08
CA GLY A 184 -17.93 -7.77 3.86
C GLY A 184 -17.18 -8.81 2.99
N ALA A 185 -16.99 -8.50 1.70
CA ALA A 185 -16.42 -9.42 0.74
C ALA A 185 -14.91 -9.52 0.86
N THR A 186 -14.35 -10.70 0.57
CA THR A 186 -12.89 -10.87 0.47
C THR A 186 -12.41 -10.34 -0.87
N ILE A 187 -11.40 -9.45 -0.84
CA ILE A 187 -10.89 -8.77 -2.03
C ILE A 187 -9.38 -8.89 -2.08
N VAL A 188 -8.83 -9.18 -3.26
CA VAL A 188 -7.42 -8.98 -3.58
C VAL A 188 -7.34 -7.88 -4.65
N TYR A 189 -6.58 -6.85 -4.37
CA TYR A 189 -6.48 -5.63 -5.16
C TYR A 189 -5.03 -5.35 -5.51
N VAL A 190 -4.72 -5.12 -6.76
CA VAL A 190 -3.39 -4.69 -7.22
C VAL A 190 -3.41 -3.21 -7.51
N THR A 191 -2.40 -2.51 -7.02
CA THR A 191 -2.17 -1.10 -7.37
C THR A 191 -0.67 -0.78 -7.29
N HIS A 192 -0.29 0.29 -7.96
CA HIS A 192 0.99 0.98 -7.76
C HIS A 192 0.84 2.28 -6.95
N ASP A 193 -0.39 2.68 -6.62
CA ASP A 193 -0.70 3.88 -5.84
C ASP A 193 -0.72 3.54 -4.34
N GLN A 194 0.20 4.16 -3.61
CA GLN A 194 0.33 3.95 -2.15
C GLN A 194 -0.85 4.51 -1.37
N ILE A 195 -1.49 5.59 -1.87
CA ILE A 195 -2.66 6.17 -1.21
C ILE A 195 -3.85 5.21 -1.30
N GLU A 196 -4.02 4.54 -2.46
CA GLU A 196 -5.02 3.48 -2.59
C GLU A 196 -4.76 2.36 -1.58
N ALA A 197 -3.52 1.89 -1.47
CA ALA A 197 -3.15 0.85 -0.53
C ALA A 197 -3.44 1.24 0.92
N MET A 198 -2.99 2.41 1.34
CA MET A 198 -3.19 2.89 2.72
C MET A 198 -4.66 3.13 3.08
N THR A 199 -5.50 3.51 2.11
CA THR A 199 -6.90 3.88 2.38
C THR A 199 -7.88 2.72 2.23
N LEU A 200 -7.66 1.82 1.27
CA LEU A 200 -8.57 0.71 0.97
C LEU A 200 -8.28 -0.52 1.82
N ALA A 201 -6.99 -0.83 2.02
CA ALA A 201 -6.59 -2.09 2.59
C ALA A 201 -7.02 -2.28 4.06
N THR A 202 -7.31 -3.53 4.41
CA THR A 202 -7.22 -4.05 5.77
C THR A 202 -5.86 -4.74 5.97
N ARG A 203 -5.30 -5.30 4.88
CA ARG A 203 -3.95 -5.88 4.81
C ARG A 203 -3.22 -5.41 3.57
N ILE A 204 -1.94 -5.08 3.71
CA ILE A 204 -1.04 -4.73 2.60
C ILE A 204 0.04 -5.80 2.49
N ALA A 205 0.24 -6.31 1.28
CA ALA A 205 1.39 -7.15 0.93
C ALA A 205 2.36 -6.33 0.06
N VAL A 206 3.52 -6.00 0.61
CA VAL A 206 4.58 -5.28 -0.11
C VAL A 206 5.49 -6.30 -0.79
N MET A 207 5.64 -6.19 -2.12
CA MET A 207 6.42 -7.13 -2.93
C MET A 207 7.63 -6.44 -3.58
N LYS A 208 8.75 -7.15 -3.65
CA LYS A 208 9.97 -6.72 -4.37
C LYS A 208 10.65 -7.93 -5.02
N GLY A 209 10.90 -7.88 -6.32
CA GLY A 209 11.65 -8.93 -7.03
C GLY A 209 11.07 -10.34 -6.90
N GLY A 210 9.74 -10.47 -6.85
CA GLY A 210 9.05 -11.74 -6.69
C GLY A 210 8.99 -12.28 -5.26
N VAL A 211 9.41 -11.50 -4.27
CA VAL A 211 9.42 -11.86 -2.84
C VAL A 211 8.47 -10.97 -2.06
N LEU A 212 7.73 -11.55 -1.12
CA LEU A 212 6.94 -10.82 -0.14
C LEU A 212 7.88 -10.22 0.90
N GLN A 213 7.94 -8.89 0.97
CA GLN A 213 8.78 -8.16 1.92
C GLN A 213 8.09 -7.98 3.28
N GLN A 214 6.80 -7.69 3.26
CA GLN A 214 5.98 -7.54 4.45
C GLN A 214 4.50 -7.77 4.13
N LEU A 215 3.81 -8.43 5.04
CA LEU A 215 2.35 -8.52 5.09
C LEU A 215 1.89 -7.96 6.43
N GLY A 216 1.05 -6.94 6.44
CA GLY A 216 0.57 -6.32 7.67
C GLY A 216 -0.61 -5.39 7.43
N THR A 217 -1.14 -4.80 8.50
CA THR A 217 -2.10 -3.71 8.39
C THR A 217 -1.44 -2.45 7.81
N PRO A 218 -2.20 -1.50 7.24
CA PRO A 218 -1.63 -0.22 6.79
C PRO A 218 -0.79 0.47 7.86
N TYR A 219 -1.25 0.43 9.12
CA TYR A 219 -0.53 1.01 10.25
C TYR A 219 0.84 0.34 10.48
N GLU A 220 0.88 -1.00 10.49
CA GLU A 220 2.13 -1.76 10.69
C GLU A 220 3.13 -1.51 9.57
N VAL A 221 2.67 -1.59 8.31
CA VAL A 221 3.55 -1.40 7.14
C VAL A 221 4.13 0.02 7.09
N TYR A 222 3.37 1.03 7.54
CA TYR A 222 3.81 2.42 7.55
C TYR A 222 4.72 2.74 8.74
N ASN A 223 4.32 2.36 9.97
CA ASN A 223 5.02 2.76 11.20
C ASN A 223 6.08 1.76 11.67
N ARG A 224 5.98 0.48 11.27
CA ARG A 224 6.91 -0.59 11.63
C ARG A 224 7.33 -1.38 10.38
N PRO A 225 7.98 -0.72 9.41
CA PRO A 225 8.42 -1.36 8.17
C PRO A 225 9.45 -2.44 8.48
N ALA A 226 9.29 -3.64 7.90
CA ALA A 226 10.14 -4.78 8.18
C ALA A 226 11.59 -4.58 7.73
N ASN A 227 11.84 -3.72 6.75
CA ASN A 227 13.18 -3.42 6.24
C ASN A 227 13.22 -2.02 5.59
N THR A 228 14.43 -1.59 5.22
CA THR A 228 14.67 -0.29 4.59
C THR A 228 13.91 -0.12 3.27
N PHE A 229 13.73 -1.21 2.50
CA PHE A 229 12.95 -1.15 1.27
C PHE A 229 11.49 -0.77 1.55
N VAL A 230 10.82 -1.44 2.49
CA VAL A 230 9.43 -1.12 2.85
C VAL A 230 9.33 0.31 3.39
N ALA A 231 10.27 0.72 4.23
CA ALA A 231 10.35 2.07 4.80
C ALA A 231 10.43 3.15 3.71
N GLY A 232 11.31 2.97 2.73
CA GLY A 232 11.50 3.90 1.62
C GLY A 232 10.46 3.77 0.51
N PHE A 233 9.79 2.60 0.39
CA PHE A 233 8.75 2.39 -0.61
C PHE A 233 7.39 2.95 -0.14
N MET A 234 7.04 2.83 1.15
CA MET A 234 5.74 3.25 1.69
C MET A 234 5.82 4.64 2.31
N GLY A 235 5.01 5.55 1.76
CA GLY A 235 4.91 6.95 2.20
C GLY A 235 5.30 7.95 1.12
N SER A 236 4.68 9.13 1.16
CA SER A 236 5.00 10.28 0.31
C SER A 236 4.94 11.54 1.17
N PRO A 237 6.10 12.15 1.45
CA PRO A 237 7.46 11.76 1.09
C PRO A 237 7.89 10.39 1.65
N ARG A 238 8.97 9.86 1.09
CA ARG A 238 9.61 8.63 1.60
C ARG A 238 10.16 8.85 3.00
N MET A 239 10.36 7.77 3.76
CA MET A 239 11.07 7.84 5.04
C MET A 239 12.51 8.30 4.81
N ASN A 240 12.98 9.24 5.62
CA ASN A 240 14.40 9.58 5.68
C ASN A 240 15.17 8.40 6.27
N LEU A 241 16.12 7.87 5.53
CA LEU A 241 17.00 6.77 5.94
C LEU A 241 18.41 7.30 6.07
N ILE A 242 18.90 7.44 7.31
CA ILE A 242 20.13 8.15 7.63
C ILE A 242 21.10 7.19 8.30
N LYS A 243 22.36 7.17 7.88
CA LYS A 243 23.41 6.47 8.62
C LYS A 243 23.65 7.19 9.94
N ALA A 244 23.58 6.45 11.02
CA ALA A 244 23.75 6.94 12.37
C ALA A 244 24.55 5.94 13.20
N ARG A 245 25.10 6.39 14.32
CA ARG A 245 25.82 5.54 15.27
C ARG A 245 25.06 5.46 16.56
N LEU A 246 24.96 4.26 17.15
CA LEU A 246 24.44 4.09 18.49
C LEU A 246 25.57 4.22 19.48
N VAL A 247 25.50 5.22 20.35
CA VAL A 247 26.52 5.50 21.37
C VAL A 247 25.92 5.37 22.78
N ARG A 248 26.76 5.14 23.78
CA ARG A 248 26.37 5.17 25.17
C ARG A 248 26.57 6.58 25.71
N ALA A 249 25.48 7.30 26.00
CA ALA A 249 25.52 8.59 26.67
C ALA A 249 25.10 8.48 28.13
N ALA A 250 25.17 9.59 28.90
CA ALA A 250 24.86 9.64 30.32
C ALA A 250 23.45 9.13 30.67
N HIS A 251 22.50 9.26 29.76
CA HIS A 251 21.10 8.89 29.97
C HIS A 251 20.68 7.58 29.25
N GLY A 252 21.65 6.78 28.79
CA GLY A 252 21.40 5.52 28.08
C GLY A 252 21.83 5.52 26.61
N PRO A 253 21.32 4.56 25.81
CA PRO A 253 21.59 4.50 24.37
C PRO A 253 21.14 5.79 23.70
N SER A 254 22.00 6.34 22.85
CA SER A 254 21.75 7.58 22.11
C SER A 254 22.10 7.41 20.63
N LEU A 255 21.33 8.05 19.77
CA LEU A 255 21.58 8.13 18.34
C LEU A 255 22.48 9.33 18.05
N GLU A 256 23.57 9.11 17.34
CA GLU A 256 24.50 10.12 16.88
C GLU A 256 24.46 10.21 15.36
N ILE A 257 24.17 11.39 14.83
CA ILE A 257 24.16 11.70 13.39
C ILE A 257 25.25 12.75 13.12
N GLY A 258 26.05 12.56 12.11
CA GLY A 258 27.17 13.43 11.75
C GLY A 258 28.52 12.89 12.24
N ALA A 259 29.55 13.78 12.21
CA ALA A 259 30.89 13.39 12.62
C ALA A 259 30.96 13.20 14.16
N PRO A 260 31.70 12.19 14.65
CA PRO A 260 31.79 11.90 16.10
C PRO A 260 32.33 13.07 16.94
N GLU A 261 33.19 13.91 16.36
CA GLU A 261 33.79 15.06 17.03
C GLU A 261 32.83 16.24 17.18
N HIS A 262 31.88 16.38 16.23
CA HIS A 262 30.85 17.41 16.22
C HIS A 262 29.54 16.82 15.68
N PRO A 263 28.78 16.07 16.51
CA PRO A 263 27.52 15.46 16.07
C PRO A 263 26.50 16.53 15.75
N ALA A 264 25.91 16.47 14.55
CA ALA A 264 24.83 17.36 14.13
C ALA A 264 23.54 17.08 14.95
N LEU A 265 23.36 15.84 15.43
CA LEU A 265 22.32 15.44 16.34
C LEU A 265 22.84 14.35 17.29
N LEU A 266 22.75 14.58 18.59
CA LEU A 266 22.91 13.55 19.61
C LEU A 266 21.61 13.46 20.42
N ALA A 267 20.91 12.33 20.30
CA ALA A 267 19.57 12.16 20.82
C ALA A 267 19.40 10.87 21.60
N ALA A 268 19.02 10.96 22.89
CA ALA A 268 18.68 9.80 23.70
C ALA A 268 17.46 9.06 23.09
N ILE A 269 17.60 7.75 22.88
CA ILE A 269 16.54 6.90 22.35
C ILE A 269 15.60 6.51 23.49
N PRO A 270 14.26 6.48 23.28
CA PRO A 270 13.32 6.04 24.29
C PRO A 270 13.67 4.64 24.84
N ALA A 271 13.54 4.46 26.15
CA ALA A 271 13.92 3.22 26.88
C ALA A 271 13.16 1.96 26.42
N SER A 272 12.09 2.11 25.64
CA SER A 272 11.32 0.99 25.07
C SER A 272 12.07 0.15 24.04
N SER A 273 13.25 0.60 23.59
CA SER A 273 14.04 -0.07 22.54
C SER A 273 15.13 -0.98 23.10
N ALA A 274 14.75 -1.96 23.95
CA ALA A 274 15.71 -2.92 24.52
C ALA A 274 16.55 -3.67 23.46
N ALA A 275 15.99 -3.88 22.26
CA ALA A 275 16.69 -4.49 21.12
C ALA A 275 17.91 -3.67 20.66
N LEU A 276 17.88 -2.34 20.80
CA LEU A 276 19.00 -1.46 20.43
C LEU A 276 20.20 -1.52 21.37
N ALA A 277 20.03 -2.04 22.59
CA ALA A 277 21.12 -2.16 23.55
C ALA A 277 22.30 -3.01 23.02
N GLY A 278 22.00 -4.03 22.22
CA GLY A 278 23.01 -4.88 21.58
C GLY A 278 23.79 -4.21 20.44
N TYR A 279 23.32 -3.08 19.95
CA TYR A 279 23.92 -2.33 18.83
C TYR A 279 24.71 -1.10 19.31
N VAL A 280 24.85 -0.87 20.61
CA VAL A 280 25.66 0.24 21.14
C VAL A 280 27.11 0.09 20.70
N GLY A 281 27.66 1.13 20.06
CA GLY A 281 28.97 1.14 19.42
C GLY A 281 28.96 0.83 17.91
N SER A 282 27.80 0.41 17.37
CA SER A 282 27.64 0.05 15.95
C SER A 282 26.97 1.14 15.13
N GLU A 283 27.14 1.08 13.82
CA GLU A 283 26.34 1.85 12.86
C GLU A 283 25.00 1.19 12.64
N VAL A 284 23.97 2.04 12.51
CA VAL A 284 22.59 1.67 12.17
C VAL A 284 22.06 2.59 11.09
N ILE A 285 20.95 2.22 10.44
CA ILE A 285 20.19 3.12 9.59
C ILE A 285 19.00 3.63 10.42
N ALA A 286 18.99 4.92 10.71
CA ALA A 286 17.89 5.59 11.39
C ALA A 286 16.81 5.97 10.37
N GLY A 287 15.57 5.54 10.60
CA GLY A 287 14.42 5.87 9.79
C GLY A 287 13.54 6.92 10.48
N ILE A 288 13.33 8.07 9.84
CA ILE A 288 12.54 9.19 10.36
C ILE A 288 11.54 9.61 9.30
N ARG A 289 10.24 9.59 9.61
CA ARG A 289 9.20 10.10 8.70
C ARG A 289 9.25 11.61 8.59
N ALA A 290 8.92 12.16 7.42
CA ALA A 290 8.93 13.60 7.16
C ALA A 290 8.03 14.39 8.15
N GLU A 291 6.89 13.84 8.54
CA GLU A 291 5.95 14.42 9.51
C GLU A 291 6.39 14.27 10.98
N ALA A 292 7.47 13.56 11.24
CA ALA A 292 8.09 13.53 12.59
C ALA A 292 9.03 14.73 12.81
N ILE A 293 9.31 15.50 11.76
CA ILE A 293 10.15 16.71 11.82
C ILE A 293 9.25 17.93 11.69
N ARG A 294 9.37 18.87 12.64
CA ARG A 294 8.64 20.14 12.63
C ARG A 294 9.57 21.32 12.93
N ILE A 295 9.19 22.52 12.53
CA ILE A 295 9.97 23.72 12.85
C ILE A 295 9.84 24.06 14.34
N ALA A 296 10.94 24.45 14.99
CA ALA A 296 10.93 24.96 16.36
C ALA A 296 10.52 26.43 16.35
N ARG A 297 9.38 26.77 16.93
CA ARG A 297 8.91 28.15 17.07
C ARG A 297 9.55 28.82 18.32
N ALA A 298 9.73 30.12 18.28
CA ALA A 298 10.29 30.87 19.42
C ALA A 298 9.46 30.66 20.69
N GLY A 299 10.14 30.33 21.81
CA GLY A 299 9.50 30.04 23.09
C GLY A 299 8.94 28.62 23.25
N MET A 300 9.05 27.75 22.24
CA MET A 300 8.63 26.36 22.31
C MET A 300 9.75 25.51 22.91
N ALA A 301 9.46 24.81 24.01
CA ALA A 301 10.36 23.80 24.56
C ALA A 301 10.10 22.44 23.88
N PRO A 302 11.15 21.63 23.63
CA PRO A 302 10.97 20.27 23.14
C PRO A 302 10.13 19.41 24.11
N GLY A 303 9.23 18.60 23.58
CA GLY A 303 8.54 17.57 24.34
C GLY A 303 9.52 16.50 24.89
N SER A 304 9.02 15.61 25.74
CA SER A 304 9.87 14.57 26.38
C SER A 304 10.54 13.64 25.36
N THR A 305 9.87 13.38 24.24
CA THR A 305 10.36 12.52 23.14
C THR A 305 10.99 13.31 22.00
N GLU A 306 10.96 14.64 22.05
CA GLU A 306 11.48 15.49 21.00
C GLU A 306 12.93 15.94 21.27
N ARG A 307 13.66 16.16 20.19
CA ARG A 307 15.01 16.74 20.23
C ARG A 307 15.12 17.86 19.21
N GLU A 308 15.73 18.96 19.65
CA GLU A 308 16.02 20.11 18.79
C GLU A 308 17.34 19.87 18.03
N PHE A 309 17.38 20.28 16.79
CA PHE A 309 18.58 20.35 15.96
C PHE A 309 18.52 21.56 15.03
N VAL A 310 19.68 21.99 14.57
CA VAL A 310 19.82 23.04 13.59
C VAL A 310 20.14 22.42 12.24
N ALA A 311 19.46 22.85 11.20
CA ALA A 311 19.70 22.39 9.84
C ALA A 311 19.59 23.54 8.85
N ARG A 312 20.35 23.44 7.76
CA ARG A 312 20.23 24.36 6.63
C ARG A 312 19.14 23.89 5.70
N VAL A 313 18.29 24.80 5.28
CA VAL A 313 17.25 24.54 4.28
C VAL A 313 17.85 24.60 2.88
N GLU A 314 17.71 23.54 2.11
CA GLU A 314 18.17 23.49 0.73
C GLU A 314 17.06 23.84 -0.27
N VAL A 315 15.87 23.28 -0.07
CA VAL A 315 14.71 23.46 -0.96
C VAL A 315 13.43 23.61 -0.14
N THR A 316 12.51 24.44 -0.63
CA THR A 316 11.18 24.61 -0.06
C THR A 316 10.14 24.43 -1.17
N GLU A 317 9.19 23.52 -0.99
CA GLU A 317 8.14 23.18 -1.94
C GLU A 317 6.75 23.34 -1.28
N PRO A 318 6.10 24.51 -1.37
CA PRO A 318 4.74 24.68 -0.89
C PRO A 318 3.75 23.89 -1.75
N THR A 319 2.98 22.99 -1.16
CA THR A 319 1.96 22.20 -1.87
C THR A 319 0.55 22.79 -1.73
N GLY A 320 0.40 23.80 -0.87
CA GLY A 320 -0.87 24.41 -0.51
C GLY A 320 -1.49 23.80 0.76
N ALA A 321 -1.42 22.51 0.95
CA ALA A 321 -1.89 21.82 2.16
C ALA A 321 -0.79 21.70 3.23
N ASP A 322 0.46 21.60 2.80
CA ASP A 322 1.67 21.54 3.61
C ASP A 322 2.84 22.19 2.85
N THR A 323 4.00 22.28 3.48
CA THR A 323 5.25 22.70 2.85
C THR A 323 6.28 21.59 3.05
N LEU A 324 6.77 21.02 1.94
CA LEU A 324 7.89 20.10 1.98
C LEU A 324 9.19 20.90 2.00
N VAL A 325 10.09 20.50 2.88
CA VAL A 325 11.39 21.19 3.04
C VAL A 325 12.48 20.14 3.03
N VAL A 326 13.48 20.35 2.17
CA VAL A 326 14.70 19.55 2.14
C VAL A 326 15.73 20.23 3.03
N LEU A 327 16.28 19.49 3.97
CA LEU A 327 17.22 19.93 4.99
C LEU A 327 18.55 19.20 4.85
N GLU A 328 19.65 19.87 5.10
CA GLU A 328 20.97 19.26 5.26
C GLU A 328 21.29 19.13 6.74
N LEU A 329 21.58 17.90 7.20
CA LEU A 329 21.95 17.58 8.58
C LEU A 329 23.14 16.62 8.61
N GLY A 330 24.32 17.12 8.98
CA GLY A 330 25.51 16.28 9.16
C GLY A 330 25.91 15.49 7.91
N GLY A 331 25.79 16.11 6.73
CA GLY A 331 26.09 15.50 5.44
C GLY A 331 24.99 14.61 4.89
N ASN A 332 23.81 14.60 5.52
CA ASN A 332 22.64 13.84 5.05
C ASN A 332 21.53 14.79 4.62
N GLU A 333 20.82 14.43 3.57
CA GLU A 333 19.60 15.10 3.11
C GLU A 333 18.38 14.51 3.82
N LEU A 334 17.55 15.37 4.41
CA LEU A 334 16.30 15.00 5.06
C LEU A 334 15.14 15.78 4.46
N THR A 335 14.02 15.12 4.27
CA THR A 335 12.75 15.78 3.93
C THR A 335 11.92 15.96 5.20
N ALA A 336 11.47 17.17 5.48
CA ALA A 336 10.47 17.48 6.50
C ALA A 336 9.16 17.89 5.85
N ARG A 337 8.04 17.57 6.51
CA ARG A 337 6.70 18.05 6.13
C ARG A 337 6.23 19.05 7.18
N LEU A 338 6.16 20.31 6.82
CA LEU A 338 5.82 21.42 7.70
C LEU A 338 4.39 21.93 7.44
N GLU A 339 3.86 22.69 8.39
CA GLU A 339 2.57 23.37 8.24
C GLU A 339 2.62 24.39 7.07
N PRO A 340 1.49 24.64 6.37
CA PRO A 340 1.49 25.49 5.17
C PRO A 340 1.82 26.97 5.42
N ASP A 341 1.68 27.42 6.66
CA ASP A 341 1.97 28.81 7.09
C ASP A 341 3.45 29.06 7.41
N VAL A 342 4.28 28.04 7.38
CA VAL A 342 5.71 28.16 7.66
C VAL A 342 6.40 28.92 6.54
N GLN A 343 6.96 30.08 6.89
CA GLN A 343 7.78 30.90 5.99
C GLN A 343 9.25 30.64 6.27
N ILE A 344 9.86 29.81 5.44
CA ILE A 344 11.28 29.49 5.48
C ILE A 344 11.82 29.48 4.04
N ARG A 345 13.05 29.92 3.84
CA ARG A 345 13.66 30.06 2.51
C ARG A 345 14.87 29.16 2.36
N ALA A 346 15.13 28.75 1.13
CA ALA A 346 16.36 28.06 0.79
C ALA A 346 17.59 28.91 1.18
N GLY A 347 18.59 28.28 1.78
CA GLY A 347 19.81 28.88 2.30
C GLY A 347 19.73 29.33 3.76
N GLU A 348 18.54 29.38 4.37
CA GLU A 348 18.37 29.76 5.79
C GLU A 348 18.75 28.58 6.70
N GLU A 349 19.36 28.90 7.85
CA GLU A 349 19.50 27.96 8.97
C GLU A 349 18.34 28.15 9.93
N ALA A 350 17.70 27.05 10.32
CA ALA A 350 16.60 27.10 11.26
C ALA A 350 16.67 25.95 12.27
N ARG A 351 15.94 26.14 13.36
CA ARG A 351 15.80 25.12 14.40
C ARG A 351 14.60 24.24 14.10
N PHE A 352 14.81 22.94 14.18
CA PHE A 352 13.78 21.92 13.98
C PHE A 352 13.69 21.04 15.21
N LEU A 353 12.55 20.40 15.38
CA LEU A 353 12.30 19.38 16.39
C LEU A 353 12.00 18.06 15.68
N VAL A 354 12.63 16.98 16.13
CA VAL A 354 12.33 15.62 15.68
C VAL A 354 11.70 14.81 16.80
N ASP A 355 10.58 14.18 16.52
CA ASP A 355 9.91 13.26 17.47
C ASP A 355 10.52 11.86 17.38
N LEU A 356 11.35 11.51 18.37
CA LEU A 356 12.05 10.24 18.44
C LEU A 356 11.16 9.06 18.86
N SER A 357 9.92 9.30 19.28
CA SER A 357 8.96 8.21 19.52
C SER A 357 8.56 7.48 18.24
N LYS A 358 8.78 8.13 17.07
CA LYS A 358 8.52 7.62 15.73
C LYS A 358 9.79 7.15 15.01
N LEU A 359 10.93 7.15 15.71
CA LEU A 359 12.18 6.65 15.17
C LEU A 359 12.12 5.14 15.02
N VAL A 360 12.59 4.63 13.89
CA VAL A 360 12.88 3.21 13.66
C VAL A 360 14.34 3.04 13.31
N CYS A 361 14.92 1.90 13.68
CA CYS A 361 16.32 1.60 13.39
C CYS A 361 16.43 0.29 12.63
N PHE A 362 17.27 0.28 11.60
CA PHE A 362 17.56 -0.90 10.80
C PHE A 362 19.04 -1.27 10.90
N ASP A 363 19.30 -2.56 10.83
CA ASP A 363 20.65 -3.10 10.75
C ASP A 363 21.29 -2.75 9.41
N THR A 364 22.53 -2.29 9.40
CA THR A 364 23.22 -1.84 8.19
C THR A 364 23.59 -2.98 7.22
N GLY A 365 23.75 -4.20 7.71
CA GLY A 365 24.15 -5.36 6.91
C GLY A 365 22.96 -6.11 6.32
N THR A 366 21.92 -6.31 7.12
CA THR A 366 20.72 -7.06 6.74
C THR A 366 19.59 -6.17 6.22
N GLU A 367 19.65 -4.87 6.48
CA GLU A 367 18.59 -3.88 6.23
C GLU A 367 17.26 -4.17 6.95
N GLN A 368 17.25 -5.11 7.91
CA GLN A 368 16.05 -5.48 8.66
C GLN A 368 15.81 -4.53 9.83
N LEU A 369 14.53 -4.38 10.21
CA LEU A 369 14.14 -3.61 11.37
C LEU A 369 14.74 -4.20 12.66
N ILE A 370 15.40 -3.36 13.45
CA ILE A 370 15.88 -3.70 14.79
C ILE A 370 14.83 -3.32 15.84
N ALA A 371 14.32 -2.06 15.74
CA ALA A 371 13.34 -1.51 16.68
C ALA A 371 12.61 -0.30 16.06
#